data_efea13c4c50b4ff3c8da76405f791646
#
_entry.id   efea13c4c50b4ff3c8da76405f791646
#
_cell.length_a   1.000
_cell.length_b   1.000
_cell.length_c   1.000
_cell.angle_alpha   90.00
_cell.angle_beta   90.00
_cell.angle_gamma   90.00
#
_symmetry.space_group_name_H-M   'P 1'
#
loop_
_entity.id
_entity.type
_entity.pdbx_description
1 polymer ?
#
loop_
_entity_poly.entity_id
_entity_poly.type
_entity_poly.pdbx_seq_one_letter_code
_entity_poly.pdbx_strand_id
1 'polypeptide(L)'
;MLHSDEGNIFDLARHRLDVAKEDLETAISNLKEEHYRAANNRAYYSIYHSICAVFALENVAYKRHKDTLANFNKNYIKTEIFSKDLGRKISKAQTVRHNSDYDDFYLITKEETVQQ
;
A
#
# COMPACT_ATOMS: atom_id res chain seq x y z
N MET A 1 -6.11 -6.81 -31.77
CA MET A 1 -4.71 -6.69 -31.47
C MET A 1 -4.43 -7.27 -30.09
N LEU A 2 -3.44 -8.04 -30.00
CA LEU A 2 -3.11 -8.67 -28.73
C LEU A 2 -1.71 -8.25 -28.29
N HIS A 3 -1.63 -7.81 -27.07
CA HIS A 3 -0.34 -7.64 -26.43
C HIS A 3 0.18 -8.99 -26.02
N SER A 4 1.48 -9.15 -26.00
CA SER A 4 2.04 -10.31 -25.36
C SER A 4 1.70 -10.28 -23.87
N ASP A 5 1.61 -11.45 -23.23
CA ASP A 5 1.37 -11.52 -21.79
C ASP A 5 2.41 -10.73 -21.02
N GLU A 6 3.66 -10.77 -21.48
CA GLU A 6 4.76 -10.03 -20.88
C GLU A 6 4.50 -8.52 -20.94
N GLY A 7 4.07 -7.97 -22.09
CA GLY A 7 3.74 -6.57 -22.24
C GLY A 7 2.60 -6.17 -21.32
N ASN A 8 1.56 -6.99 -21.21
CA ASN A 8 0.43 -6.73 -20.35
C ASN A 8 0.82 -6.72 -18.86
N ILE A 9 1.72 -7.61 -18.46
CA ILE A 9 2.23 -7.68 -17.09
C ILE A 9 2.97 -6.39 -16.74
N PHE A 10 3.87 -5.93 -17.58
CA PHE A 10 4.62 -4.71 -17.33
C PHE A 10 3.73 -3.47 -17.36
N ASP A 11 2.80 -3.41 -18.29
CA ASP A 11 1.86 -2.29 -18.38
C ASP A 11 0.97 -2.22 -17.12
N LEU A 12 0.49 -3.35 -16.64
CA LEU A 12 -0.31 -3.41 -15.42
C LEU A 12 0.50 -2.99 -14.19
N ALA A 13 1.72 -3.49 -14.07
CA ALA A 13 2.60 -3.13 -12.96
C ALA A 13 2.88 -1.62 -12.96
N ARG A 14 3.15 -1.04 -14.12
CA ARG A 14 3.38 0.39 -14.25
C ARG A 14 2.15 1.19 -13.85
N HIS A 15 0.98 0.78 -14.32
CA HIS A 15 -0.27 1.44 -13.96
C HIS A 15 -0.47 1.45 -12.44
N ARG A 16 -0.24 0.33 -11.77
CA ARG A 16 -0.39 0.24 -10.33
C ARG A 16 0.62 1.11 -9.58
N LEU A 17 1.84 1.21 -10.10
CA LEU A 17 2.83 2.13 -9.54
C LEU A 17 2.43 3.58 -9.72
N ASP A 18 1.85 3.94 -10.86
CA ASP A 18 1.36 5.29 -11.11
C ASP A 18 0.23 5.65 -10.14
N VAL A 19 -0.69 4.71 -9.91
CA VAL A 19 -1.75 4.91 -8.91
C VAL A 19 -1.15 5.07 -7.51
N ALA A 20 -0.15 4.26 -7.17
CA ALA A 20 0.53 4.38 -5.87
C ALA A 20 1.18 5.75 -5.69
N LYS A 21 1.81 6.28 -6.74
CA LYS A 21 2.41 7.61 -6.69
C LYS A 21 1.35 8.71 -6.50
N GLU A 22 0.23 8.60 -7.19
CA GLU A 22 -0.88 9.54 -7.01
C GLU A 22 -1.41 9.51 -5.59
N ASP A 23 -1.59 8.31 -5.03
CA ASP A 23 -2.03 8.17 -3.64
C ASP A 23 -1.04 8.78 -2.66
N LEU A 24 0.26 8.62 -2.91
CA LEU A 24 1.29 9.21 -2.07
C LEU A 24 1.25 10.74 -2.14
N GLU A 25 1.13 11.30 -3.34
CA GLU A 25 1.03 12.75 -3.53
C GLU A 25 -0.21 13.31 -2.80
N THR A 26 -1.33 12.61 -2.90
CA THR A 26 -2.56 12.99 -2.20
C THR A 26 -2.38 12.91 -0.68
N ALA A 27 -1.70 11.86 -0.20
CA ALA A 27 -1.41 11.72 1.23
C ALA A 27 -0.58 12.89 1.74
N ILE A 28 0.45 13.27 1.00
CA ILE A 28 1.32 14.41 1.38
C ILE A 28 0.51 15.71 1.40
N SER A 29 -0.34 15.93 0.41
CA SER A 29 -1.19 17.10 0.35
C SER A 29 -2.15 17.14 1.54
N ASN A 30 -2.80 16.02 1.86
CA ASN A 30 -3.70 15.91 3.01
C ASN A 30 -2.96 16.18 4.33
N LEU A 31 -1.72 15.70 4.44
CA LEU A 31 -0.92 15.93 5.64
C LEU A 31 -0.62 17.42 5.83
N LYS A 32 -0.28 18.12 4.75
CA LYS A 32 -0.02 19.56 4.79
C LYS A 32 -1.26 20.36 5.23
N GLU A 33 -2.44 19.88 4.88
CA GLU A 33 -3.71 20.50 5.25
C GLU A 33 -4.27 19.97 6.56
N GLU A 34 -3.49 19.12 7.26
CA GLU A 34 -3.88 18.54 8.56
C GLU A 34 -5.10 17.62 8.49
N HIS A 35 -5.36 17.04 7.32
CA HIS A 35 -6.39 16.02 7.13
C HIS A 35 -5.78 14.64 7.41
N TYR A 36 -5.58 14.30 8.67
CA TYR A 36 -4.77 13.14 9.07
C TYR A 36 -5.40 11.80 8.71
N ARG A 37 -6.71 11.65 8.90
CA ARG A 37 -7.39 10.41 8.53
C ARG A 37 -7.25 10.15 7.02
N ALA A 38 -7.52 11.16 6.21
CA ALA A 38 -7.41 11.05 4.76
C ALA A 38 -5.97 10.77 4.33
N ALA A 39 -5.00 11.43 4.97
CA ALA A 39 -3.59 11.21 4.68
C ALA A 39 -3.19 9.77 4.96
N ASN A 40 -3.60 9.20 6.11
CA ASN A 40 -3.29 7.81 6.44
C ASN A 40 -3.96 6.82 5.51
N ASN A 41 -5.19 7.08 5.12
CA ASN A 41 -5.90 6.24 4.16
C ASN A 41 -5.14 6.20 2.83
N ARG A 42 -4.75 7.36 2.31
CA ARG A 42 -4.03 7.42 1.03
C ARG A 42 -2.63 6.83 1.13
N ALA A 43 -1.94 7.03 2.25
CA ALA A 43 -0.62 6.42 2.46
C ALA A 43 -0.74 4.89 2.46
N TYR A 44 -1.74 4.33 3.13
CA TYR A 44 -1.98 2.89 3.12
C TYR A 44 -2.21 2.38 1.70
N TYR A 45 -3.06 3.04 0.91
CA TYR A 45 -3.34 2.61 -0.46
C TYR A 45 -2.14 2.76 -1.38
N SER A 46 -1.27 3.74 -1.14
CA SER A 46 0.00 3.83 -1.86
C SER A 46 0.84 2.57 -1.64
N ILE A 47 0.95 2.12 -0.39
CA ILE A 47 1.65 0.87 -0.05
C ILE A 47 0.97 -0.32 -0.72
N TYR A 48 -0.34 -0.41 -0.59
CA TYR A 48 -1.11 -1.52 -1.14
C TYR A 48 -0.94 -1.64 -2.66
N HIS A 49 -1.07 -0.53 -3.38
CA HIS A 49 -0.92 -0.54 -4.83
C HIS A 49 0.52 -0.84 -5.27
N SER A 50 1.52 -0.42 -4.49
CA SER A 50 2.91 -0.80 -4.74
C SER A 50 3.11 -2.30 -4.62
N ILE A 51 2.52 -2.93 -3.61
CA ILE A 51 2.55 -4.39 -3.43
C ILE A 51 1.84 -5.07 -4.59
N CYS A 52 0.69 -4.56 -5.01
CA CYS A 52 -0.03 -5.09 -6.16
C CYS A 52 0.80 -5.00 -7.45
N ALA A 53 1.62 -3.95 -7.59
CA ALA A 53 2.53 -3.82 -8.73
C ALA A 53 3.56 -4.94 -8.75
N VAL A 54 4.13 -5.28 -7.59
CA VAL A 54 5.07 -6.40 -7.48
C VAL A 54 4.40 -7.71 -7.90
N PHE A 55 3.20 -7.98 -7.40
CA PHE A 55 2.48 -9.20 -7.77
C PHE A 55 2.04 -9.20 -9.24
N ALA A 56 1.77 -8.05 -9.83
CA ALA A 56 1.43 -7.96 -11.24
C ALA A 56 2.58 -8.48 -12.12
N LEU A 57 3.82 -8.24 -11.73
CA LEU A 57 4.98 -8.76 -12.44
C LEU A 57 5.04 -10.28 -12.42
N GLU A 58 4.41 -10.93 -11.45
CA GLU A 58 4.30 -12.37 -11.34
C GLU A 58 2.97 -12.90 -11.91
N ASN A 59 2.15 -12.01 -12.48
CA ASN A 59 0.81 -12.33 -12.97
C ASN A 59 -0.07 -12.91 -11.88
N VAL A 60 0.01 -12.34 -10.68
CA VAL A 60 -0.75 -12.77 -9.50
C VAL A 60 -1.58 -11.62 -8.99
N ALA A 61 -2.80 -11.91 -8.56
CA ALA A 61 -3.69 -10.96 -7.91
C ALA A 61 -4.53 -11.68 -6.85
N TYR A 62 -4.82 -10.99 -5.76
CA TYR A 62 -5.68 -11.49 -4.70
C TYR A 62 -6.89 -10.58 -4.56
N LYS A 63 -8.06 -11.17 -4.29
CA LYS A 63 -9.30 -10.40 -4.20
C LYS A 63 -9.38 -9.54 -2.93
N ARG A 64 -8.83 -10.03 -1.82
CA ARG A 64 -8.91 -9.33 -0.53
C ARG A 64 -7.58 -8.70 -0.16
N HIS A 65 -7.65 -7.51 0.42
CA HIS A 65 -6.46 -6.79 0.88
C HIS A 65 -5.63 -7.62 1.86
N LYS A 66 -6.29 -8.28 2.81
CA LYS A 66 -5.57 -9.08 3.81
C LYS A 66 -4.78 -10.22 3.18
N ASP A 67 -5.32 -10.83 2.11
CA ASP A 67 -4.63 -11.91 1.41
C ASP A 67 -3.42 -11.38 0.64
N THR A 68 -3.57 -10.22 0.01
CA THR A 68 -2.46 -9.54 -0.67
C THR A 68 -1.31 -9.26 0.31
N LEU A 69 -1.63 -8.66 1.46
CA LEU A 69 -0.61 -8.31 2.46
C LEU A 69 0.01 -9.55 3.10
N ALA A 70 -0.80 -10.57 3.42
CA ALA A 70 -0.30 -11.80 4.01
C ALA A 70 0.64 -12.54 3.07
N ASN A 71 0.28 -12.61 1.78
CA ASN A 71 1.12 -13.28 0.80
C ASN A 71 2.40 -12.50 0.50
N PHE A 72 2.33 -11.17 0.53
CA PHE A 72 3.52 -10.35 0.40
C PHE A 72 4.49 -10.62 1.55
N ASN A 73 3.98 -10.65 2.78
CA ASN A 73 4.79 -10.96 3.94
C ASN A 73 5.45 -12.35 3.81
N LYS A 74 4.65 -13.35 3.42
CA LYS A 74 5.13 -14.72 3.27
C LYS A 74 6.20 -14.85 2.18
N ASN A 75 5.96 -14.22 1.02
CA ASN A 75 6.80 -14.47 -0.16
C ASN A 75 7.97 -13.51 -0.27
N TYR A 76 7.91 -12.33 0.34
CA TYR A 76 8.93 -11.30 0.16
C TYR A 76 9.57 -10.82 1.45
N ILE A 77 8.87 -10.87 2.57
CA ILE A 77 9.43 -10.43 3.85
C ILE A 77 10.10 -11.59 4.59
N LYS A 78 9.38 -12.71 4.77
CA LYS A 78 9.94 -13.88 5.47
C LYS A 78 11.12 -14.49 4.72
N THR A 79 11.14 -14.34 3.41
CA THR A 79 12.25 -14.81 2.57
C THR A 79 13.42 -13.82 2.51
N GLU A 80 13.27 -12.66 3.15
CA GLU A 80 14.27 -11.59 3.21
C GLU A 80 14.58 -10.94 1.86
N ILE A 81 13.72 -11.10 0.86
CA ILE A 81 13.81 -10.33 -0.38
C ILE A 81 13.63 -8.85 -0.06
N PHE A 82 12.66 -8.53 0.82
CA PHE A 82 12.53 -7.22 1.43
C PHE A 82 12.75 -7.34 2.93
N SER A 83 13.16 -6.26 3.58
CA SER A 83 13.55 -6.28 4.99
C SER A 83 12.38 -6.55 5.94
N LYS A 84 12.71 -7.12 7.11
CA LYS A 84 11.72 -7.30 8.18
C LYS A 84 11.20 -5.96 8.69
N ASP A 85 12.03 -4.91 8.65
CA ASP A 85 11.62 -3.57 9.04
C ASP A 85 10.51 -3.05 8.14
N LEU A 86 10.60 -3.28 6.84
CA LEU A 86 9.53 -2.94 5.89
C LEU A 86 8.24 -3.67 6.24
N GLY A 87 8.35 -4.97 6.59
CA GLY A 87 7.18 -5.74 7.01
C GLY A 87 6.49 -5.15 8.23
N ARG A 88 7.26 -4.70 9.23
CA ARG A 88 6.70 -4.04 10.42
C ARG A 88 6.01 -2.73 10.06
N LYS A 89 6.60 -1.95 9.16
CA LYS A 89 6.00 -0.69 8.71
C LYS A 89 4.69 -0.91 7.96
N ILE A 90 4.62 -1.93 7.12
CA ILE A 90 3.40 -2.30 6.40
C ILE A 90 2.30 -2.70 7.38
N SER A 91 2.63 -3.56 8.36
CA SER A 91 1.66 -3.99 9.38
C SER A 91 1.15 -2.81 10.20
N LYS A 92 2.03 -1.88 10.56
CA LYS A 92 1.62 -0.69 11.31
C LYS A 92 0.70 0.20 10.47
N ALA A 93 1.03 0.41 9.20
CA ALA A 93 0.19 1.20 8.31
C ALA A 93 -1.21 0.61 8.19
N GLN A 94 -1.31 -0.72 8.08
CA GLN A 94 -2.59 -1.42 8.03
C GLN A 94 -3.38 -1.22 9.31
N THR A 95 -2.74 -1.33 10.46
CA THR A 95 -3.39 -1.15 11.77
C THR A 95 -3.88 0.29 11.95
N VAL A 96 -3.04 1.26 11.63
CA VAL A 96 -3.40 2.69 11.76
C VAL A 96 -4.57 3.03 10.84
N ARG A 97 -4.53 2.54 9.60
CA ARG A 97 -5.63 2.77 8.65
C ARG A 97 -6.93 2.14 9.14
N HIS A 98 -6.87 0.91 9.62
CA HIS A 98 -8.05 0.21 10.12
C HIS A 98 -8.66 0.95 11.31
N ASN A 99 -7.84 1.30 12.31
CA ASN A 99 -8.32 2.00 13.49
C ASN A 99 -8.87 3.38 13.15
N SER A 100 -8.22 4.09 12.25
CA SER A 100 -8.64 5.41 11.81
C SER A 100 -10.00 5.39 11.11
N ASP A 101 -10.26 4.34 10.30
CA ASP A 101 -11.50 4.25 9.51
C ASP A 101 -12.66 3.61 10.28
N TYR A 102 -12.39 2.71 11.23
CA TYR A 102 -13.43 1.87 11.84
C TYR A 102 -13.59 2.03 13.34
N ASP A 103 -12.70 2.75 14.03
CA ASP A 103 -12.82 3.01 15.45
C ASP A 103 -13.23 4.47 15.65
N ASP A 104 -14.49 4.66 16.09
CA ASP A 104 -15.05 6.01 16.26
C ASP A 104 -14.31 6.83 17.32
N PHE A 105 -13.64 6.17 18.26
CA PHE A 105 -12.92 6.84 19.33
C PHE A 105 -11.42 6.97 19.08
N TYR A 106 -10.94 6.47 17.96
CA TYR A 106 -9.53 6.55 17.62
C TYR A 106 -9.16 7.95 17.12
N LEU A 107 -8.22 8.58 17.81
CA LEU A 107 -7.68 9.88 17.41
C LEU A 107 -6.31 9.68 16.81
N ILE A 108 -6.20 9.94 15.51
CA ILE A 108 -4.93 9.82 14.84
C ILE A 108 -4.13 11.10 15.02
N THR A 109 -2.86 10.96 15.39
CA THR A 109 -1.99 12.09 15.61
C THR A 109 -1.23 12.46 14.33
N LYS A 110 -0.72 13.70 14.31
CA LYS A 110 0.16 14.15 13.24
C LYS A 110 1.41 13.27 13.17
N GLU A 111 1.96 12.92 14.32
CA GLU A 111 3.16 12.10 14.41
C GLU A 111 2.94 10.72 13.78
N GLU A 112 1.83 10.07 14.09
CA GLU A 112 1.49 8.78 13.48
C GLU A 112 1.35 8.92 11.97
N THR A 113 0.72 9.98 11.51
CA THR A 113 0.50 10.21 10.07
C THR A 113 1.83 10.43 9.35
N VAL A 114 2.72 11.21 9.92
CA VAL A 114 4.03 11.48 9.33
C VAL A 114 4.85 10.20 9.16
N GLN A 115 4.70 9.24 10.07
CA GLN A 115 5.42 7.98 10.00
C GLN A 115 4.90 7.00 8.94
N GLN A 116 3.70 7.23 8.40
CA GLN A 116 3.20 6.40 7.31
C GLN A 116 3.90 6.77 6.00
#